data_b664d88f27c99be402800b5547638cb5
#
_entry.id   b664d88f27c99be402800b5547638cb5
#
_cell.length_a   1.000
_cell.length_b   1.000
_cell.length_c   1.000
_cell.angle_alpha   90.00
_cell.angle_beta   90.00
_cell.angle_gamma   90.00
#
_symmetry.space_group_name_H-M   'P 1'
#
loop_
_entity.id
_entity.type
_entity.pdbx_description
1 polymer ?
#
loop_
_entity_poly.entity_id
_entity_poly.type
_entity_poly.pdbx_seq_one_letter_code
_entity_poly.pdbx_strand_id
1 'polypeptide(L)'
;MKRWFSGEAFAVLHVRNFRFFLLFRICLTMASLMMSVIVGWQVYEITRDVLWLGLIGLFEVVPQISVSLFAGHYIDIWNRRTIVRNTILILILSATILLVYSIYARYFSLRFGAYPIFITIFLTGFARGIIAPAQVALLGQMVPRNLYANAATWNSATWQASAVMGPALGGMVYGFIGIIPAYSLVLGLFLFSLVMIIGVKTEKHEVTSTTEGVFTRIREGINFVFKTPELLGAFSLDMFAVLFGGAVAMLPVFASDILHVGPQGLGILRACPAVGATVMAFLLMFKPPVRETGKVLFVAVTGFGLCMITFALSRNFWLSALILVLSGGFDNVSVVIRGTILQLFTPDEMRGRVASVNSIFIGSSNELGAFESGVTAKLMGLVPSVIFGGAMTLVVVFVTGKLNRSLSRLSLKDKM
;
A
#
# COMPACT_ATOMS: atom_id res chain seq x y z
N MET A 1 0.71 -18.32 -25.68
CA MET A 1 1.40 -19.13 -24.69
C MET A 1 2.92 -19.27 -24.92
N LYS A 2 3.43 -19.43 -26.15
CA LYS A 2 4.89 -19.60 -26.41
C LYS A 2 5.80 -18.39 -26.06
N ARG A 3 5.29 -17.16 -25.95
CA ARG A 3 6.08 -15.96 -25.60
C ARG A 3 6.42 -15.83 -24.11
N TRP A 4 5.73 -16.53 -23.22
CA TRP A 4 5.93 -16.46 -21.75
C TRP A 4 7.16 -17.24 -21.26
N PHE A 5 7.64 -18.21 -22.03
CA PHE A 5 8.85 -18.98 -21.75
C PHE A 5 10.04 -18.58 -22.66
N SER A 6 9.89 -17.53 -23.47
CA SER A 6 11.02 -16.96 -24.18
C SER A 6 11.94 -16.27 -23.19
N GLY A 7 13.26 -16.41 -23.34
CA GLY A 7 14.26 -15.81 -22.45
C GLY A 7 14.15 -14.28 -22.28
N GLU A 8 13.30 -13.62 -23.04
CA GLU A 8 12.96 -12.19 -22.95
C GLU A 8 12.35 -11.79 -21.60
N ALA A 9 11.52 -12.64 -20.97
CA ALA A 9 10.90 -12.34 -19.67
C ALA A 9 11.96 -12.19 -18.55
N PHE A 10 13.09 -12.86 -18.68
CA PHE A 10 14.21 -12.83 -17.73
C PHE A 10 15.36 -11.92 -18.17
N ALA A 11 15.24 -11.25 -19.33
CA ALA A 11 16.31 -10.43 -19.89
C ALA A 11 16.79 -9.34 -18.93
N VAL A 12 15.87 -8.70 -18.19
CA VAL A 12 16.22 -7.66 -17.21
C VAL A 12 17.03 -8.19 -16.02
N LEU A 13 16.91 -9.48 -15.69
CA LEU A 13 17.70 -10.09 -14.62
C LEU A 13 19.19 -10.25 -14.97
N HIS A 14 19.58 -10.14 -16.24
CA HIS A 14 20.98 -10.10 -16.65
C HIS A 14 21.64 -8.76 -16.32
N VAL A 15 20.84 -7.70 -16.10
CA VAL A 15 21.34 -6.39 -15.62
C VAL A 15 21.74 -6.49 -14.15
N ARG A 16 23.05 -6.44 -13.87
CA ARG A 16 23.59 -6.59 -12.50
C ARG A 16 22.94 -5.62 -11.50
N ASN A 17 22.82 -4.35 -11.85
CA ASN A 17 22.23 -3.31 -11.01
C ASN A 17 20.76 -3.61 -10.69
N PHE A 18 20.01 -4.16 -11.65
CA PHE A 18 18.62 -4.53 -11.45
C PHE A 18 18.45 -5.69 -10.47
N ARG A 19 19.35 -6.70 -10.48
CA ARG A 19 19.31 -7.78 -9.48
C ARG A 19 19.52 -7.26 -8.06
N PHE A 20 20.49 -6.37 -7.85
CA PHE A 20 20.70 -5.73 -6.55
C PHE A 20 19.49 -4.90 -6.13
N PHE A 21 18.91 -4.14 -7.05
CA PHE A 21 17.68 -3.37 -6.81
C PHE A 21 16.49 -4.28 -6.46
N LEU A 22 16.32 -5.40 -7.13
CA LEU A 22 15.23 -6.33 -6.87
C LEU A 22 15.34 -6.95 -5.47
N LEU A 23 16.55 -7.42 -5.09
CA LEU A 23 16.81 -7.96 -3.75
C LEU A 23 16.62 -6.90 -2.66
N PHE A 24 17.14 -5.70 -2.89
CA PHE A 24 16.89 -4.54 -2.03
C PHE A 24 15.39 -4.34 -1.81
N ARG A 25 14.63 -4.29 -2.90
CA ARG A 25 13.20 -3.99 -2.87
C ARG A 25 12.38 -5.08 -2.15
N ILE A 26 12.66 -6.35 -2.42
CA ILE A 26 12.00 -7.47 -1.74
C ILE A 26 12.20 -7.35 -0.22
N CYS A 27 13.44 -7.22 0.22
CA CYS A 27 13.75 -7.17 1.65
C CYS A 27 13.17 -5.93 2.32
N LEU A 28 13.27 -4.76 1.66
CA LEU A 28 12.68 -3.52 2.16
C LEU A 28 11.16 -3.63 2.34
N THR A 29 10.47 -4.10 1.30
CA THR A 29 9.00 -4.20 1.32
C THR A 29 8.53 -5.24 2.32
N MET A 30 9.17 -6.42 2.36
CA MET A 30 8.89 -7.44 3.37
C MET A 30 9.06 -6.89 4.78
N ALA A 31 10.22 -6.27 5.08
CA ALA A 31 10.50 -5.71 6.40
C ALA A 31 9.46 -4.66 6.81
N SER A 32 9.10 -3.76 5.89
CA SER A 32 8.11 -2.71 6.16
C SER A 32 6.72 -3.28 6.47
N LEU A 33 6.27 -4.29 5.71
CA LEU A 33 4.97 -4.93 5.90
C LEU A 33 4.95 -5.83 7.15
N MET A 34 6.05 -6.54 7.45
CA MET A 34 6.21 -7.24 8.72
C MET A 34 6.10 -6.29 9.90
N MET A 35 6.86 -5.17 9.85
CA MET A 35 6.88 -4.16 10.91
C MET A 35 5.47 -3.59 11.14
N SER A 36 4.70 -3.30 10.09
CA SER A 36 3.33 -2.79 10.20
C SER A 36 2.40 -3.74 10.98
N VAL A 37 2.50 -5.07 10.74
CA VAL A 37 1.70 -6.07 11.46
C VAL A 37 2.12 -6.15 12.92
N ILE A 38 3.43 -6.21 13.19
CA ILE A 38 3.97 -6.33 14.55
C ILE A 38 3.61 -5.09 15.37
N VAL A 39 3.78 -3.88 14.80
CA VAL A 39 3.42 -2.61 15.45
C VAL A 39 1.93 -2.54 15.74
N GLY A 40 1.08 -2.90 14.78
CA GLY A 40 -0.38 -2.91 14.98
C GLY A 40 -0.80 -3.82 16.14
N TRP A 41 -0.24 -5.03 16.20
CA TRP A 41 -0.51 -5.94 17.30
C TRP A 41 0.02 -5.41 18.64
N GLN A 42 1.28 -4.97 18.69
CA GLN A 42 1.92 -4.46 19.89
C GLN A 42 1.20 -3.24 20.46
N VAL A 43 0.79 -2.29 19.62
CA VAL A 43 0.02 -1.12 20.06
C VAL A 43 -1.29 -1.56 20.70
N TYR A 44 -2.02 -2.49 20.07
CA TYR A 44 -3.26 -3.00 20.65
C TYR A 44 -3.04 -3.78 21.94
N GLU A 45 -2.00 -4.60 22.01
CA GLU A 45 -1.66 -5.36 23.21
C GLU A 45 -1.36 -4.46 24.43
N ILE A 46 -0.68 -3.32 24.19
CA ILE A 46 -0.33 -2.36 25.24
C ILE A 46 -1.53 -1.49 25.65
N THR A 47 -2.29 -1.00 24.66
CA THR A 47 -3.30 0.04 24.90
C THR A 47 -4.70 -0.51 25.14
N ARG A 48 -5.03 -1.66 24.56
CA ARG A 48 -6.38 -2.25 24.54
C ARG A 48 -7.47 -1.28 24.08
N ASP A 49 -7.10 -0.29 23.28
CA ASP A 49 -8.00 0.74 22.77
C ASP A 49 -7.88 0.86 21.24
N VAL A 50 -9.02 0.70 20.56
CA VAL A 50 -9.13 0.74 19.09
C VAL A 50 -8.74 2.10 18.50
N LEU A 51 -8.89 3.20 19.25
CA LEU A 51 -8.53 4.53 18.79
C LEU A 51 -7.02 4.64 18.51
N TRP A 52 -6.18 3.99 19.34
CA TRP A 52 -4.73 4.00 19.14
C TRP A 52 -4.32 3.31 17.83
N LEU A 53 -5.06 2.30 17.37
CA LEU A 53 -4.86 1.70 16.06
C LEU A 53 -5.19 2.68 14.93
N GLY A 54 -6.28 3.44 15.07
CA GLY A 54 -6.61 4.50 14.13
C GLY A 54 -5.56 5.61 14.09
N LEU A 55 -5.00 5.98 15.24
CA LEU A 55 -3.93 6.98 15.34
C LEU A 55 -2.64 6.55 14.61
N ILE A 56 -2.37 5.25 14.46
CA ILE A 56 -1.24 4.77 13.63
C ILE A 56 -1.33 5.38 12.24
N GLY A 57 -2.50 5.27 11.58
CA GLY A 57 -2.71 5.83 10.24
C GLY A 57 -2.48 7.35 10.20
N LEU A 58 -3.01 8.09 11.17
CA LEU A 58 -2.85 9.55 11.22
C LEU A 58 -1.38 9.94 11.41
N PHE A 59 -0.67 9.31 12.34
CA PHE A 59 0.75 9.58 12.60
C PHE A 59 1.66 9.16 11.44
N GLU A 60 1.21 8.27 10.57
CA GLU A 60 1.94 7.86 9.38
C GLU A 60 1.65 8.78 8.18
N VAL A 61 0.37 9.14 7.95
CA VAL A 61 -0.03 9.93 6.76
C VAL A 61 0.44 11.38 6.83
N VAL A 62 0.42 12.00 8.01
CA VAL A 62 0.81 13.42 8.15
C VAL A 62 2.24 13.66 7.69
N PRO A 63 3.28 12.96 8.21
CA PRO A 63 4.63 13.14 7.71
C PRO A 63 4.81 12.66 6.26
N GLN A 64 4.12 11.59 5.86
CA GLN A 64 4.19 11.05 4.51
C GLN A 64 3.74 12.08 3.47
N ILE A 65 2.57 12.69 3.64
CA ILE A 65 2.06 13.72 2.70
C ILE A 65 2.94 14.96 2.74
N SER A 66 3.28 15.46 3.94
CA SER A 66 4.09 16.66 4.10
C SER A 66 5.41 16.57 3.35
N VAL A 67 6.06 15.41 3.42
CA VAL A 67 7.36 15.20 2.78
C VAL A 67 7.22 14.87 1.29
N SER A 68 6.20 14.11 0.89
CA SER A 68 6.02 13.71 -0.51
C SER A 68 5.85 14.90 -1.45
N LEU A 69 5.30 16.01 -0.96
CA LEU A 69 5.17 17.27 -1.71
C LEU A 69 6.53 17.85 -2.14
N PHE A 70 7.56 17.67 -1.31
CA PHE A 70 8.91 18.19 -1.56
C PHE A 70 9.86 17.12 -2.10
N ALA A 71 9.56 15.85 -1.88
CA ALA A 71 10.43 14.72 -2.22
C ALA A 71 10.84 14.72 -3.72
N GLY A 72 9.90 15.03 -4.62
CA GLY A 72 10.17 15.10 -6.06
C GLY A 72 11.30 16.07 -6.40
N HIS A 73 11.27 17.28 -5.82
CA HIS A 73 12.31 18.29 -6.05
C HIS A 73 13.71 17.82 -5.60
N TYR A 74 13.79 17.23 -4.40
CA TYR A 74 15.07 16.72 -3.88
C TYR A 74 15.59 15.52 -4.68
N ILE A 75 14.69 14.65 -5.19
CA ILE A 75 15.02 13.49 -6.01
C ILE A 75 15.59 13.91 -7.38
N ASP A 76 15.15 15.05 -7.90
CA ASP A 76 15.66 15.60 -9.17
C ASP A 76 17.04 16.25 -9.02
N ILE A 77 17.40 16.77 -7.83
CA ILE A 77 18.66 17.47 -7.58
C ILE A 77 19.73 16.51 -7.02
N TRP A 78 19.36 15.61 -6.13
CA TRP A 78 20.31 14.78 -5.41
C TRP A 78 20.44 13.39 -6.02
N ASN A 79 21.57 12.72 -5.72
CA ASN A 79 21.79 11.35 -6.16
C ASN A 79 20.71 10.42 -5.57
N ARG A 80 19.91 9.82 -6.44
CA ARG A 80 18.75 8.98 -6.09
C ARG A 80 19.12 7.81 -5.20
N ARG A 81 20.28 7.17 -5.43
CA ARG A 81 20.82 6.10 -4.58
C ARG A 81 21.09 6.59 -3.16
N THR A 82 21.67 7.79 -3.01
CA THR A 82 21.95 8.39 -1.70
C THR A 82 20.66 8.67 -0.95
N ILE A 83 19.63 9.18 -1.61
CA ILE A 83 18.31 9.41 -1.01
C ILE A 83 17.74 8.08 -0.50
N VAL A 84 17.69 7.04 -1.35
CA VAL A 84 17.19 5.71 -0.97
C VAL A 84 17.96 5.15 0.20
N ARG A 85 19.32 5.21 0.17
CA ARG A 85 20.17 4.76 1.26
C ARG A 85 19.85 5.48 2.58
N ASN A 86 19.77 6.80 2.56
CA ASN A 86 19.52 7.59 3.77
C ASN A 86 18.11 7.30 4.33
N THR A 87 17.13 7.07 3.46
CA THR A 87 15.77 6.68 3.87
C THR A 87 15.76 5.30 4.53
N ILE A 88 16.55 4.34 4.04
CA ILE A 88 16.70 3.03 4.70
C ILE A 88 17.32 3.18 6.09
N LEU A 89 18.27 4.09 6.28
CA LEU A 89 18.85 4.35 7.59
C LEU A 89 17.80 4.86 8.61
N ILE A 90 16.83 5.66 8.16
CA ILE A 90 15.68 6.06 9.00
C ILE A 90 14.85 4.84 9.40
N LEU A 91 14.58 3.92 8.46
CA LEU A 91 13.84 2.69 8.75
C LEU A 91 14.61 1.74 9.69
N ILE A 92 15.93 1.63 9.53
CA ILE A 92 16.80 0.89 10.44
C ILE A 92 16.74 1.51 11.85
N LEU A 93 16.82 2.84 11.96
CA LEU A 93 16.69 3.54 13.23
C LEU A 93 15.33 3.23 13.88
N SER A 94 14.23 3.31 13.12
CA SER A 94 12.89 2.98 13.60
C SER A 94 12.80 1.54 14.11
N ALA A 95 13.31 0.57 13.32
CA ALA A 95 13.31 -0.84 13.73
C ALA A 95 14.19 -1.08 14.99
N THR A 96 15.32 -0.38 15.10
CA THR A 96 16.19 -0.45 16.27
C THR A 96 15.51 0.10 17.52
N ILE A 97 14.82 1.24 17.41
CA ILE A 97 14.04 1.81 18.52
C ILE A 97 12.96 0.83 18.99
N LEU A 98 12.22 0.22 18.06
CA LEU A 98 11.18 -0.77 18.38
C LEU A 98 11.77 -2.04 19.01
N LEU A 99 12.92 -2.52 18.53
CA LEU A 99 13.62 -3.65 19.12
C LEU A 99 14.08 -3.34 20.55
N VAL A 100 14.74 -2.20 20.77
CA VAL A 100 15.19 -1.77 22.10
C VAL A 100 13.99 -1.56 23.04
N TYR A 101 12.92 -0.92 22.55
CA TYR A 101 11.68 -0.79 23.30
C TYR A 101 11.12 -2.16 23.73
N SER A 102 11.16 -3.15 22.85
CA SER A 102 10.63 -4.49 23.13
C SER A 102 11.51 -5.30 24.08
N ILE A 103 12.83 -5.13 24.02
CA ILE A 103 13.77 -5.76 25.00
C ILE A 103 13.52 -5.22 26.40
N TYR A 104 13.33 -3.92 26.54
CA TYR A 104 13.09 -3.25 27.82
C TYR A 104 11.60 -2.92 28.05
N ALA A 105 10.69 -3.73 27.47
CA ALA A 105 9.26 -3.45 27.44
C ALA A 105 8.68 -3.19 28.86
N ARG A 106 9.09 -3.99 29.87
CA ARG A 106 8.62 -3.83 31.25
C ARG A 106 8.93 -2.44 31.82
N TYR A 107 10.08 -1.87 31.48
CA TYR A 107 10.46 -0.52 31.94
C TYR A 107 9.79 0.59 31.15
N PHE A 108 9.84 0.48 29.82
CA PHE A 108 9.34 1.53 28.92
C PHE A 108 7.82 1.59 28.85
N SER A 109 7.12 0.44 28.85
CA SER A 109 5.66 0.43 28.79
C SER A 109 5.01 1.03 30.03
N LEU A 110 5.57 0.77 31.23
CA LEU A 110 5.08 1.37 32.48
C LEU A 110 5.31 2.88 32.57
N ARG A 111 6.41 3.39 31.96
CA ARG A 111 6.79 4.81 32.08
C ARG A 111 6.27 5.65 30.92
N PHE A 112 6.25 5.12 29.71
CA PHE A 112 5.97 5.87 28.49
C PHE A 112 4.79 5.31 27.68
N GLY A 113 4.19 4.19 28.09
CA GLY A 113 3.12 3.54 27.31
C GLY A 113 3.51 3.29 25.85
N ALA A 114 2.62 3.53 24.91
CA ALA A 114 2.85 3.34 23.48
C ALA A 114 3.53 4.55 22.77
N TYR A 115 3.78 5.68 23.45
CA TYR A 115 4.33 6.89 22.80
C TYR A 115 5.63 6.68 22.02
N PRO A 116 6.63 5.90 22.50
CA PRO A 116 7.85 5.67 21.72
C PRO A 116 7.59 4.95 20.38
N ILE A 117 6.54 4.11 20.32
CA ILE A 117 6.13 3.44 19.08
C ILE A 117 5.61 4.47 18.09
N PHE A 118 4.86 5.49 18.52
CA PHE A 118 4.34 6.55 17.66
C PHE A 118 5.44 7.44 17.08
N ILE A 119 6.55 7.63 17.78
CA ILE A 119 7.74 8.30 17.23
C ILE A 119 8.27 7.50 16.03
N THR A 120 8.33 6.17 16.14
CA THR A 120 8.81 5.34 15.04
C THR A 120 7.81 5.31 13.86
N ILE A 121 6.50 5.32 14.13
CA ILE A 121 5.46 5.43 13.09
C ILE A 121 5.61 6.75 12.33
N PHE A 122 5.85 7.86 13.01
CA PHE A 122 6.12 9.15 12.39
C PHE A 122 7.36 9.10 11.49
N LEU A 123 8.46 8.51 11.96
CA LEU A 123 9.68 8.33 11.18
C LEU A 123 9.47 7.42 9.95
N THR A 124 8.66 6.36 10.09
CA THR A 124 8.33 5.49 8.95
C THR A 124 7.44 6.19 7.93
N GLY A 125 6.47 7.01 8.36
CA GLY A 125 5.68 7.84 7.46
C GLY A 125 6.53 8.82 6.67
N PHE A 126 7.48 9.50 7.36
CA PHE A 126 8.47 10.35 6.71
C PHE A 126 9.29 9.59 5.66
N ALA A 127 9.79 8.42 6.00
CA ALA A 127 10.56 7.56 5.10
C ALA A 127 9.72 7.11 3.89
N ARG A 128 8.45 6.75 4.08
CA ARG A 128 7.53 6.33 3.00
C ARG A 128 7.26 7.44 1.99
N GLY A 129 7.14 8.69 2.45
CA GLY A 129 6.97 9.85 1.57
C GLY A 129 8.12 10.07 0.59
N ILE A 130 9.33 9.63 0.94
CA ILE A 130 10.54 9.78 0.12
C ILE A 130 10.84 8.53 -0.70
N ILE A 131 10.73 7.33 -0.09
CA ILE A 131 11.25 6.09 -0.68
C ILE A 131 10.52 5.69 -1.96
N ALA A 132 9.20 5.88 -2.01
CA ALA A 132 8.38 5.45 -3.14
C ALA A 132 8.76 6.17 -4.45
N PRO A 133 8.76 7.52 -4.52
CA PRO A 133 9.18 8.23 -5.73
C PRO A 133 10.68 8.04 -6.04
N ALA A 134 11.55 7.93 -5.01
CA ALA A 134 12.97 7.72 -5.20
C ALA A 134 13.28 6.36 -5.86
N GLN A 135 12.56 5.29 -5.49
CA GLN A 135 12.71 3.97 -6.10
C GLN A 135 12.31 3.96 -7.58
N VAL A 136 11.20 4.62 -7.93
CA VAL A 136 10.74 4.72 -9.32
C VAL A 136 11.77 5.47 -10.16
N ALA A 137 12.28 6.60 -9.65
CA ALA A 137 13.29 7.38 -10.33
C ALA A 137 14.63 6.64 -10.47
N LEU A 138 15.03 5.85 -9.46
CA LEU A 138 16.25 5.04 -9.48
C LEU A 138 16.13 3.90 -10.50
N LEU A 139 14.96 3.22 -10.56
CA LEU A 139 14.70 2.16 -11.53
C LEU A 139 14.88 2.67 -12.96
N GLY A 140 14.37 3.87 -13.26
CA GLY A 140 14.48 4.49 -14.58
C GLY A 140 15.91 4.79 -15.03
N GLN A 141 16.85 4.94 -14.09
CA GLN A 141 18.29 5.15 -14.41
C GLN A 141 19.08 3.86 -14.65
N MET A 142 18.59 2.72 -14.14
CA MET A 142 19.35 1.48 -14.13
C MET A 142 19.02 0.54 -15.28
N VAL A 143 17.82 0.70 -15.86
CA VAL A 143 17.29 -0.24 -16.84
C VAL A 143 17.21 0.42 -18.23
N PRO A 144 17.74 -0.21 -19.29
CA PRO A 144 17.54 0.26 -20.66
C PRO A 144 16.06 0.37 -21.03
N ARG A 145 15.70 1.35 -21.85
CA ARG A 145 14.29 1.64 -22.21
C ARG A 145 13.53 0.43 -22.75
N ASN A 146 14.20 -0.41 -23.56
CA ASN A 146 13.62 -1.63 -24.13
C ASN A 146 13.28 -2.70 -23.09
N LEU A 147 13.82 -2.64 -21.88
CA LEU A 147 13.56 -3.58 -20.78
C LEU A 147 12.63 -3.03 -19.68
N TYR A 148 12.13 -1.78 -19.84
CA TYR A 148 11.27 -1.16 -18.82
C TYR A 148 10.00 -1.96 -18.51
N ALA A 149 9.34 -2.53 -19.53
CA ALA A 149 8.16 -3.37 -19.32
C ALA A 149 8.47 -4.60 -18.46
N ASN A 150 9.61 -5.26 -18.74
CA ASN A 150 10.07 -6.41 -17.95
C ASN A 150 10.41 -6.00 -16.52
N ALA A 151 11.11 -4.89 -16.34
CA ALA A 151 11.45 -4.36 -15.01
C ALA A 151 10.20 -4.00 -14.20
N ALA A 152 9.19 -3.39 -14.82
CA ALA A 152 7.91 -3.08 -14.18
C ALA A 152 7.16 -4.35 -13.75
N THR A 153 7.17 -5.40 -14.58
CA THR A 153 6.55 -6.69 -14.25
C THR A 153 7.23 -7.34 -13.03
N TRP A 154 8.55 -7.42 -13.02
CA TRP A 154 9.30 -7.95 -11.87
C TRP A 154 9.12 -7.11 -10.61
N ASN A 155 9.08 -5.78 -10.76
CA ASN A 155 8.83 -4.85 -9.67
C ASN A 155 7.44 -5.05 -9.04
N SER A 156 6.42 -5.28 -9.87
CA SER A 156 5.05 -5.59 -9.41
C SER A 156 4.98 -6.96 -8.76
N ALA A 157 5.60 -7.99 -9.36
CA ALA A 157 5.62 -9.35 -8.80
C ALA A 157 6.31 -9.39 -7.44
N THR A 158 7.42 -8.67 -7.26
CA THR A 158 8.11 -8.59 -5.97
C THR A 158 7.28 -7.89 -4.90
N TRP A 159 6.53 -6.85 -5.27
CA TRP A 159 5.61 -6.18 -4.35
C TRP A 159 4.50 -7.13 -3.89
N GLN A 160 3.88 -7.87 -4.82
CA GLN A 160 2.82 -8.83 -4.50
C GLN A 160 3.34 -9.98 -3.61
N ALA A 161 4.50 -10.55 -3.95
CA ALA A 161 5.11 -11.57 -3.11
C ALA A 161 5.38 -11.06 -1.68
N SER A 162 5.93 -9.84 -1.56
CA SER A 162 6.18 -9.22 -0.26
C SER A 162 4.90 -8.90 0.49
N ALA A 163 3.82 -8.51 -0.21
CA ALA A 163 2.53 -8.20 0.39
C ALA A 163 1.83 -9.44 0.99
N VAL A 164 2.11 -10.63 0.44
CA VAL A 164 1.66 -11.90 1.02
C VAL A 164 2.60 -12.36 2.13
N MET A 165 3.90 -12.45 1.83
CA MET A 165 4.89 -13.07 2.73
C MET A 165 5.23 -12.19 3.94
N GLY A 166 5.29 -10.87 3.77
CA GLY A 166 5.66 -9.94 4.84
C GLY A 166 4.74 -10.06 6.06
N PRO A 167 3.45 -9.78 5.92
CA PRO A 167 2.49 -9.91 7.02
C PRO A 167 2.44 -11.31 7.62
N ALA A 168 2.42 -12.35 6.78
CA ALA A 168 2.37 -13.73 7.23
C ALA A 168 3.59 -14.10 8.08
N LEU A 169 4.81 -13.80 7.60
CA LEU A 169 6.04 -14.05 8.36
C LEU A 169 6.10 -13.21 9.63
N GLY A 170 5.70 -11.93 9.55
CA GLY A 170 5.66 -11.04 10.72
C GLY A 170 4.78 -11.60 11.84
N GLY A 171 3.56 -11.99 11.51
CA GLY A 171 2.63 -12.58 12.46
C GLY A 171 3.09 -13.97 12.99
N MET A 172 3.60 -14.83 12.11
CA MET A 172 4.11 -16.15 12.51
C MET A 172 5.32 -16.05 13.43
N VAL A 173 6.34 -15.26 13.05
CA VAL A 173 7.54 -15.10 13.90
C VAL A 173 7.19 -14.49 15.23
N TYR A 174 6.32 -13.44 15.23
CA TYR A 174 5.87 -12.87 16.49
C TYR A 174 5.11 -13.90 17.35
N GLY A 175 4.17 -14.59 16.76
CA GLY A 175 3.29 -15.47 17.53
C GLY A 175 3.94 -16.77 18.02
N PHE A 176 4.89 -17.35 17.29
CA PHE A 176 5.55 -18.60 17.68
C PHE A 176 6.87 -18.39 18.44
N ILE A 177 7.60 -17.32 18.13
CA ILE A 177 8.96 -17.11 18.63
C ILE A 177 9.02 -15.89 19.57
N GLY A 178 8.15 -14.89 19.33
CA GLY A 178 8.02 -13.70 20.15
C GLY A 178 8.41 -12.41 19.43
N ILE A 179 8.18 -11.29 20.12
CA ILE A 179 8.33 -9.94 19.55
C ILE A 179 9.79 -9.55 19.27
N ILE A 180 10.74 -9.95 20.14
CA ILE A 180 12.16 -9.64 19.99
C ILE A 180 12.74 -10.27 18.72
N PRO A 181 12.59 -11.60 18.46
CA PRO A 181 12.98 -12.20 17.19
C PRO A 181 12.28 -11.60 15.98
N ALA A 182 11.01 -11.19 16.10
CA ALA A 182 10.28 -10.57 15.01
C ALA A 182 10.90 -9.23 14.60
N TYR A 183 11.19 -8.32 15.54
CA TYR A 183 11.88 -7.07 15.24
C TYR A 183 13.34 -7.28 14.82
N SER A 184 14.03 -8.30 15.36
CA SER A 184 15.39 -8.65 14.93
C SER A 184 15.43 -9.08 13.47
N LEU A 185 14.43 -9.85 13.01
CA LEU A 185 14.31 -10.22 11.60
C LEU A 185 14.00 -9.01 10.72
N VAL A 186 13.10 -8.11 11.14
CA VAL A 186 12.80 -6.86 10.43
C VAL A 186 14.08 -6.02 10.28
N LEU A 187 14.85 -5.84 11.37
CA LEU A 187 16.11 -5.12 11.35
C LEU A 187 17.13 -5.79 10.42
N GLY A 188 17.25 -7.11 10.45
CA GLY A 188 18.13 -7.88 9.57
C GLY A 188 17.78 -7.69 8.09
N LEU A 189 16.49 -7.70 7.74
CA LEU A 189 16.02 -7.44 6.37
C LEU A 189 16.31 -6.00 5.91
N PHE A 190 16.14 -4.99 6.79
CA PHE A 190 16.53 -3.62 6.45
C PHE A 190 18.04 -3.45 6.27
N LEU A 191 18.85 -4.09 7.12
CA LEU A 191 20.32 -4.09 6.98
C LEU A 191 20.74 -4.77 5.67
N PHE A 192 20.14 -5.90 5.33
CA PHE A 192 20.41 -6.57 4.06
C PHE A 192 19.99 -5.71 2.87
N SER A 193 18.84 -5.05 2.96
CA SER A 193 18.36 -4.08 1.97
C SER A 193 19.37 -2.93 1.78
N LEU A 194 19.96 -2.41 2.87
CA LEU A 194 21.01 -1.39 2.84
C LEU A 194 22.27 -1.89 2.10
N VAL A 195 22.71 -3.12 2.38
CA VAL A 195 23.87 -3.72 1.68
C VAL A 195 23.59 -3.85 0.18
N MET A 196 22.39 -4.30 -0.18
CA MET A 196 22.02 -4.46 -1.59
C MET A 196 21.99 -3.12 -2.33
N ILE A 197 21.42 -2.05 -1.76
CA ILE A 197 21.39 -0.73 -2.42
C ILE A 197 22.79 -0.12 -2.54
N ILE A 198 23.70 -0.39 -1.61
CA ILE A 198 25.10 0.01 -1.72
C ILE A 198 25.78 -0.69 -2.90
N GLY A 199 25.38 -1.88 -3.27
CA GLY A 199 25.90 -2.60 -4.45
C GLY A 199 25.45 -2.04 -5.80
N VAL A 200 24.39 -1.20 -5.83
CA VAL A 200 23.89 -0.58 -7.06
C VAL A 200 24.84 0.53 -7.51
N LYS A 201 25.32 0.45 -8.73
CA LYS A 201 26.12 1.51 -9.35
C LYS A 201 25.19 2.46 -10.11
N THR A 202 25.26 3.75 -9.79
CA THR A 202 24.54 4.82 -10.50
C THR A 202 25.55 5.70 -11.23
N GLU A 203 25.24 6.05 -12.47
CA GLU A 203 25.97 7.08 -13.21
C GLU A 203 25.73 8.46 -12.61
N LYS A 204 26.61 9.42 -12.93
CA LYS A 204 26.43 10.81 -12.46
C LYS A 204 25.08 11.33 -12.94
N HIS A 205 24.31 11.86 -12.02
CA HIS A 205 23.01 12.46 -12.30
C HIS A 205 23.22 13.81 -13.01
N GLU A 206 22.78 13.92 -14.26
CA GLU A 206 22.61 15.22 -14.91
C GLU A 206 21.35 15.87 -14.32
N VAL A 207 21.55 17.00 -13.66
CA VAL A 207 20.47 17.78 -13.05
C VAL A 207 19.59 18.34 -14.17
N THR A 208 18.45 17.73 -14.41
CA THR A 208 17.44 18.30 -15.30
C THR A 208 16.63 19.32 -14.49
N SER A 209 17.06 20.58 -14.55
CA SER A 209 16.32 21.67 -13.93
C SER A 209 14.99 21.87 -14.66
N THR A 210 13.92 21.34 -14.12
CA THR A 210 12.57 21.70 -14.55
C THR A 210 12.21 23.02 -13.89
N THR A 211 11.99 24.05 -14.70
CA THR A 211 11.67 25.42 -14.28
C THR A 211 10.29 25.58 -13.64
N GLU A 212 9.42 24.59 -13.74
CA GLU A 212 8.06 24.62 -13.20
C GLU A 212 8.01 24.24 -11.72
N GLY A 213 7.36 25.05 -10.91
CA GLY A 213 7.17 24.79 -9.48
C GLY A 213 6.34 23.53 -9.21
N VAL A 214 6.68 22.77 -8.17
CA VAL A 214 5.99 21.54 -7.76
C VAL A 214 4.48 21.77 -7.55
N PHE A 215 4.10 22.87 -6.91
CA PHE A 215 2.70 23.22 -6.67
C PHE A 215 1.91 23.47 -7.95
N THR A 216 2.54 24.04 -8.97
CA THR A 216 1.91 24.26 -10.28
C THR A 216 1.57 22.92 -10.93
N ARG A 217 2.50 21.98 -10.93
CA ARG A 217 2.29 20.61 -11.50
C ARG A 217 1.17 19.84 -10.77
N ILE A 218 1.15 19.90 -9.45
CA ILE A 218 0.08 19.26 -8.66
C ILE A 218 -1.26 19.90 -8.97
N ARG A 219 -1.34 21.24 -8.99
CA ARG A 219 -2.56 21.98 -9.31
C ARG A 219 -3.08 21.66 -10.71
N GLU A 220 -2.20 21.55 -11.69
CA GLU A 220 -2.58 21.16 -13.06
C GLU A 220 -3.09 19.72 -13.12
N GLY A 221 -2.44 18.78 -12.42
CA GLY A 221 -2.90 17.40 -12.30
C GLY A 221 -4.29 17.31 -11.65
N ILE A 222 -4.50 18.03 -10.55
CA ILE A 222 -5.80 18.13 -9.87
C ILE A 222 -6.84 18.71 -10.80
N ASN A 223 -6.56 19.86 -11.44
CA ASN A 223 -7.50 20.51 -12.36
C ASN A 223 -7.87 19.60 -13.54
N PHE A 224 -6.92 18.82 -14.06
CA PHE A 224 -7.18 17.87 -15.13
C PHE A 224 -8.11 16.74 -14.66
N VAL A 225 -7.87 16.16 -13.48
CA VAL A 225 -8.73 15.12 -12.90
C VAL A 225 -10.14 15.63 -12.69
N PHE A 226 -10.31 16.84 -12.14
CA PHE A 226 -11.64 17.44 -11.92
C PHE A 226 -12.37 17.77 -13.21
N LYS A 227 -11.67 18.05 -14.31
CA LYS A 227 -12.25 18.30 -15.64
C LYS A 227 -12.59 17.02 -16.42
N THR A 228 -12.10 15.84 -15.98
CA THR A 228 -12.31 14.56 -16.66
C THR A 228 -13.25 13.68 -15.80
N PRO A 229 -14.57 13.63 -16.12
CA PRO A 229 -15.56 12.96 -15.27
C PRO A 229 -15.26 11.49 -15.01
N GLU A 230 -14.68 10.77 -15.98
CA GLU A 230 -14.33 9.36 -15.85
C GLU A 230 -13.19 9.14 -14.84
N LEU A 231 -12.17 10.02 -14.85
CA LEU A 231 -11.07 9.97 -13.88
C LEU A 231 -11.55 10.37 -12.50
N LEU A 232 -12.28 11.48 -12.39
CA LEU A 232 -12.81 11.95 -11.11
C LEU A 232 -13.73 10.89 -10.49
N GLY A 233 -14.63 10.31 -11.28
CA GLY A 233 -15.55 9.29 -10.79
C GLY A 233 -14.82 8.01 -10.33
N ALA A 234 -13.83 7.54 -11.11
CA ALA A 234 -13.08 6.34 -10.76
C ALA A 234 -12.21 6.56 -9.50
N PHE A 235 -11.54 7.71 -9.38
CA PHE A 235 -10.71 8.04 -8.22
C PHE A 235 -11.54 8.29 -6.97
N SER A 236 -12.65 9.02 -7.08
CA SER A 236 -13.55 9.26 -5.95
C SER A 236 -14.22 7.98 -5.45
N LEU A 237 -14.65 7.12 -6.37
CA LEU A 237 -15.27 5.84 -6.01
C LEU A 237 -14.30 5.00 -5.15
N ASP A 238 -13.05 4.90 -5.56
CA ASP A 238 -12.03 4.17 -4.81
C ASP A 238 -11.65 4.87 -3.50
N MET A 239 -11.37 6.16 -3.57
CA MET A 239 -10.97 6.95 -2.39
C MET A 239 -11.99 6.78 -1.25
N PHE A 240 -13.27 6.94 -1.53
CA PHE A 240 -14.30 6.82 -0.51
C PHE A 240 -14.59 5.36 -0.14
N ALA A 241 -14.49 4.40 -1.07
CA ALA A 241 -14.63 2.99 -0.76
C ALA A 241 -13.53 2.50 0.21
N VAL A 242 -12.30 2.94 -0.01
CA VAL A 242 -11.15 2.60 0.85
C VAL A 242 -11.21 3.38 2.16
N LEU A 243 -11.59 4.67 2.13
CA LEU A 243 -11.74 5.50 3.32
C LEU A 243 -12.70 4.87 4.33
N PHE A 244 -13.84 4.41 3.88
CA PHE A 244 -14.85 3.78 4.74
C PHE A 244 -14.64 2.27 4.91
N GLY A 245 -13.99 1.60 3.95
CA GLY A 245 -13.71 0.16 3.98
C GLY A 245 -12.52 -0.27 4.84
N GLY A 246 -12.02 0.59 5.73
CA GLY A 246 -10.76 0.46 6.48
C GLY A 246 -10.68 -0.66 7.53
N ALA A 247 -11.46 -1.75 7.41
CA ALA A 247 -11.47 -2.89 8.33
C ALA A 247 -10.07 -3.50 8.58
N VAL A 248 -9.15 -3.34 7.63
CA VAL A 248 -7.78 -3.86 7.72
C VAL A 248 -6.99 -3.26 8.90
N ALA A 249 -7.24 -2.01 9.25
CA ALA A 249 -6.63 -1.37 10.42
C ALA A 249 -7.12 -1.98 11.74
N MET A 250 -8.35 -2.51 11.76
CA MET A 250 -8.96 -3.12 12.95
C MET A 250 -8.68 -4.62 13.07
N LEU A 251 -7.97 -5.23 12.12
CA LEU A 251 -7.65 -6.67 12.16
C LEU A 251 -6.95 -7.13 13.45
N PRO A 252 -6.06 -6.35 14.12
CA PRO A 252 -5.53 -6.75 15.42
C PRO A 252 -6.60 -7.02 16.46
N VAL A 253 -7.65 -6.18 16.50
CA VAL A 253 -8.77 -6.35 17.44
C VAL A 253 -9.61 -7.57 17.07
N PHE A 254 -9.93 -7.74 15.79
CA PHE A 254 -10.65 -8.93 15.30
C PHE A 254 -9.90 -10.22 15.63
N ALA A 255 -8.59 -10.25 15.40
CA ALA A 255 -7.76 -11.42 15.66
C ALA A 255 -7.65 -11.74 17.16
N SER A 256 -7.57 -10.69 18.04
CA SER A 256 -7.48 -10.85 19.48
C SER A 256 -8.82 -11.19 20.12
N ASP A 257 -9.84 -10.34 19.91
CA ASP A 257 -11.03 -10.31 20.76
C ASP A 257 -12.24 -11.05 20.15
N ILE A 258 -12.25 -11.25 18.83
CA ILE A 258 -13.37 -11.88 18.12
C ILE A 258 -13.04 -13.30 17.64
N LEU A 259 -11.88 -13.46 17.00
CA LEU A 259 -11.46 -14.72 16.41
C LEU A 259 -10.54 -15.53 17.33
N HIS A 260 -9.95 -14.89 18.34
CA HIS A 260 -9.05 -15.50 19.34
C HIS A 260 -7.89 -16.30 18.72
N VAL A 261 -7.28 -15.76 17.64
CA VAL A 261 -6.25 -16.45 16.84
C VAL A 261 -4.84 -15.91 17.02
N GLY A 262 -4.66 -14.90 17.87
CA GLY A 262 -3.35 -14.34 18.19
C GLY A 262 -2.65 -13.64 17.02
N PRO A 263 -1.36 -13.29 17.18
CA PRO A 263 -0.57 -12.60 16.15
C PRO A 263 -0.33 -13.46 14.91
N GLN A 264 -0.29 -14.80 15.02
CA GLN A 264 -0.18 -15.72 13.89
C GLN A 264 -1.38 -15.57 12.95
N GLY A 265 -2.59 -15.62 13.54
CA GLY A 265 -3.84 -15.44 12.80
C GLY A 265 -3.93 -14.04 12.18
N LEU A 266 -3.49 -13.00 12.89
CA LEU A 266 -3.40 -11.65 12.33
C LEU A 266 -2.51 -11.60 11.08
N GLY A 267 -1.34 -12.23 11.12
CA GLY A 267 -0.43 -12.28 9.98
C GLY A 267 -1.08 -12.91 8.74
N ILE A 268 -1.82 -14.00 8.93
CA ILE A 268 -2.56 -14.67 7.86
C ILE A 268 -3.69 -13.77 7.34
N LEU A 269 -4.51 -13.20 8.22
CA LEU A 269 -5.61 -12.30 7.83
C LEU A 269 -5.10 -11.08 7.04
N ARG A 270 -3.97 -10.51 7.44
CA ARG A 270 -3.31 -9.39 6.74
C ARG A 270 -2.76 -9.78 5.36
N ALA A 271 -2.36 -11.04 5.16
CA ALA A 271 -1.88 -11.55 3.88
C ALA A 271 -3.02 -11.88 2.90
N CYS A 272 -4.21 -12.23 3.41
CA CYS A 272 -5.35 -12.69 2.61
C CYS A 272 -5.76 -11.74 1.47
N PRO A 273 -5.88 -10.40 1.65
CA PRO A 273 -6.21 -9.50 0.56
C PRO A 273 -5.18 -9.55 -0.58
N ALA A 274 -3.88 -9.62 -0.25
CA ALA A 274 -2.82 -9.72 -1.26
C ALA A 274 -2.85 -11.04 -2.03
N VAL A 275 -3.22 -12.15 -1.39
CA VAL A 275 -3.49 -13.43 -2.06
C VAL A 275 -4.63 -13.27 -3.06
N GLY A 276 -5.75 -12.69 -2.63
CA GLY A 276 -6.90 -12.45 -3.49
C GLY A 276 -6.59 -11.55 -4.67
N ALA A 277 -5.86 -10.46 -4.44
CA ALA A 277 -5.38 -9.56 -5.48
C ALA A 277 -4.50 -10.27 -6.50
N THR A 278 -3.58 -11.14 -6.04
CA THR A 278 -2.69 -11.91 -6.91
C THR A 278 -3.47 -12.90 -7.79
N VAL A 279 -4.40 -13.65 -7.20
CA VAL A 279 -5.26 -14.58 -7.94
C VAL A 279 -6.09 -13.84 -8.97
N MET A 280 -6.71 -12.72 -8.57
CA MET A 280 -7.53 -11.92 -9.48
C MET A 280 -6.71 -11.30 -10.61
N ALA A 281 -5.52 -10.77 -10.32
CA ALA A 281 -4.62 -10.25 -11.36
C ALA A 281 -4.29 -11.33 -12.40
N PHE A 282 -4.05 -12.56 -11.96
CA PHE A 282 -3.83 -13.69 -12.87
C PHE A 282 -5.07 -14.00 -13.71
N LEU A 283 -6.26 -14.01 -13.12
CA LEU A 283 -7.52 -14.24 -13.86
C LEU A 283 -7.80 -13.15 -14.91
N LEU A 284 -7.55 -11.88 -14.55
CA LEU A 284 -7.75 -10.73 -15.45
C LEU A 284 -6.80 -10.74 -16.66
N MET A 285 -5.66 -11.42 -16.59
CA MET A 285 -4.80 -11.62 -17.76
C MET A 285 -5.48 -12.42 -18.86
N PHE A 286 -6.33 -13.39 -18.51
CA PHE A 286 -7.07 -14.19 -19.48
C PHE A 286 -8.35 -13.54 -19.94
N LYS A 287 -8.99 -12.73 -19.08
CA LYS A 287 -10.26 -12.09 -19.38
C LYS A 287 -10.27 -10.63 -18.88
N PRO A 288 -9.58 -9.74 -19.60
CA PRO A 288 -9.55 -8.33 -19.22
C PRO A 288 -10.96 -7.69 -19.32
N PRO A 289 -11.33 -6.81 -18.39
CA PRO A 289 -12.66 -6.19 -18.33
C PRO A 289 -12.76 -5.01 -19.31
N VAL A 290 -12.70 -5.29 -20.62
CA VAL A 290 -12.71 -4.28 -21.69
C VAL A 290 -14.14 -3.87 -22.05
N ARG A 291 -15.08 -4.84 -21.99
CA ARG A 291 -16.50 -4.59 -22.24
C ARG A 291 -17.18 -4.20 -20.94
N GLU A 292 -18.08 -3.21 -20.97
CA GLU A 292 -18.83 -2.76 -19.78
C GLU A 292 -17.94 -2.43 -18.57
N THR A 293 -16.76 -1.87 -18.83
CA THR A 293 -15.72 -1.61 -17.81
C THR A 293 -16.27 -0.86 -16.61
N GLY A 294 -17.16 0.12 -16.84
CA GLY A 294 -17.81 0.86 -15.77
C GLY A 294 -18.65 -0.04 -14.88
N LYS A 295 -19.51 -0.90 -15.45
CA LYS A 295 -20.34 -1.82 -14.66
C LYS A 295 -19.49 -2.79 -13.85
N VAL A 296 -18.40 -3.33 -14.43
CA VAL A 296 -17.47 -4.23 -13.73
C VAL A 296 -16.83 -3.52 -12.55
N LEU A 297 -16.44 -2.24 -12.70
CA LEU A 297 -15.90 -1.42 -11.62
C LEU A 297 -16.91 -1.28 -10.47
N PHE A 298 -18.17 -0.92 -10.77
CA PHE A 298 -19.21 -0.78 -9.77
C PHE A 298 -19.53 -2.09 -9.06
N VAL A 299 -19.59 -3.22 -9.79
CA VAL A 299 -19.76 -4.56 -9.21
C VAL A 299 -18.60 -4.92 -8.29
N ALA A 300 -17.38 -4.62 -8.69
CA ALA A 300 -16.19 -4.89 -7.88
C ALA A 300 -16.20 -4.12 -6.55
N VAL A 301 -16.49 -2.81 -6.59
CA VAL A 301 -16.55 -2.00 -5.35
C VAL A 301 -17.77 -2.40 -4.48
N THR A 302 -18.90 -2.78 -5.09
CA THR A 302 -20.03 -3.35 -4.35
C THR A 302 -19.64 -4.66 -3.67
N GLY A 303 -18.96 -5.57 -4.38
CA GLY A 303 -18.45 -6.83 -3.82
C GLY A 303 -17.49 -6.60 -2.66
N PHE A 304 -16.61 -5.62 -2.78
CA PHE A 304 -15.71 -5.21 -1.69
C PHE A 304 -16.51 -4.76 -0.45
N GLY A 305 -17.49 -3.85 -0.59
CA GLY A 305 -18.32 -3.39 0.52
C GLY A 305 -19.11 -4.53 1.19
N LEU A 306 -19.67 -5.46 0.40
CA LEU A 306 -20.34 -6.65 0.93
C LEU A 306 -19.37 -7.57 1.67
N CYS A 307 -18.15 -7.75 1.18
CA CYS A 307 -17.10 -8.50 1.89
C CYS A 307 -16.81 -7.87 3.26
N MET A 308 -16.74 -6.55 3.38
CA MET A 308 -16.51 -5.89 4.67
C MET A 308 -17.65 -6.14 5.66
N ILE A 309 -18.91 -6.04 5.23
CA ILE A 309 -20.07 -6.35 6.07
C ILE A 309 -20.05 -7.81 6.51
N THR A 310 -19.81 -8.73 5.59
CA THR A 310 -19.78 -10.17 5.89
C THR A 310 -18.60 -10.52 6.80
N PHE A 311 -17.44 -9.89 6.61
CA PHE A 311 -16.29 -10.04 7.50
C PHE A 311 -16.61 -9.60 8.93
N ALA A 312 -17.27 -8.45 9.10
CA ALA A 312 -17.64 -7.92 10.41
C ALA A 312 -18.55 -8.88 11.21
N LEU A 313 -19.43 -9.61 10.50
CA LEU A 313 -20.36 -10.57 11.09
C LEU A 313 -19.72 -11.95 11.35
N SER A 314 -18.59 -12.23 10.72
CA SER A 314 -17.91 -13.53 10.83
C SER A 314 -17.29 -13.74 12.21
N ARG A 315 -17.47 -14.95 12.74
CA ARG A 315 -16.82 -15.45 13.97
C ARG A 315 -15.91 -16.65 13.71
N ASN A 316 -15.79 -17.06 12.45
CA ASN A 316 -14.96 -18.15 12.05
C ASN A 316 -13.72 -17.65 11.31
N PHE A 317 -12.53 -18.07 11.75
CA PHE A 317 -11.25 -17.64 11.19
C PHE A 317 -11.13 -17.92 9.69
N TRP A 318 -11.47 -19.15 9.26
CA TRP A 318 -11.32 -19.55 7.86
C TRP A 318 -12.31 -18.84 6.94
N LEU A 319 -13.55 -18.61 7.43
CA LEU A 319 -14.53 -17.81 6.72
C LEU A 319 -14.06 -16.35 6.60
N SER A 320 -13.55 -15.77 7.67
CA SER A 320 -12.98 -14.41 7.67
C SER A 320 -11.80 -14.30 6.70
N ALA A 321 -10.91 -15.29 6.70
CA ALA A 321 -9.78 -15.35 5.77
C ALA A 321 -10.25 -15.42 4.31
N LEU A 322 -11.23 -16.28 4.00
CA LEU A 322 -11.82 -16.40 2.65
C LEU A 322 -12.46 -15.08 2.19
N ILE A 323 -13.22 -14.42 3.07
CA ILE A 323 -13.86 -13.14 2.77
C ILE A 323 -12.81 -12.07 2.47
N LEU A 324 -11.71 -12.04 3.23
CA LEU A 324 -10.61 -11.10 2.98
C LEU A 324 -9.86 -11.42 1.67
N VAL A 325 -9.72 -12.69 1.29
CA VAL A 325 -9.20 -13.06 -0.04
C VAL A 325 -10.13 -12.53 -1.14
N LEU A 326 -11.44 -12.72 -1.01
CA LEU A 326 -12.40 -12.21 -1.98
C LEU A 326 -12.37 -10.68 -2.05
N SER A 327 -12.29 -9.99 -0.90
CA SER A 327 -12.20 -8.53 -0.86
C SER A 327 -10.98 -8.00 -1.62
N GLY A 328 -9.81 -8.63 -1.44
CA GLY A 328 -8.61 -8.27 -2.19
C GLY A 328 -8.72 -8.56 -3.70
N GLY A 329 -9.46 -9.61 -4.07
CA GLY A 329 -9.79 -9.88 -5.47
C GLY A 329 -10.65 -8.77 -6.09
N PHE A 330 -11.71 -8.34 -5.41
CA PHE A 330 -12.56 -7.24 -5.86
C PHE A 330 -11.81 -5.91 -5.92
N ASP A 331 -10.99 -5.61 -4.92
CA ASP A 331 -10.14 -4.42 -4.93
C ASP A 331 -9.19 -4.41 -6.12
N ASN A 332 -8.56 -5.54 -6.44
CA ASN A 332 -7.64 -5.64 -7.58
C ASN A 332 -8.34 -5.36 -8.93
N VAL A 333 -9.60 -5.80 -9.11
CA VAL A 333 -10.40 -5.44 -10.29
C VAL A 333 -10.53 -3.92 -10.40
N SER A 334 -10.83 -3.23 -9.30
CA SER A 334 -10.92 -1.76 -9.25
C SER A 334 -9.58 -1.11 -9.60
N VAL A 335 -8.48 -1.60 -9.02
CA VAL A 335 -7.10 -1.09 -9.28
C VAL A 335 -6.74 -1.20 -10.76
N VAL A 336 -6.99 -2.36 -11.40
CA VAL A 336 -6.67 -2.58 -12.81
C VAL A 336 -7.50 -1.66 -13.71
N ILE A 337 -8.79 -1.55 -13.46
CA ILE A 337 -9.69 -0.69 -14.26
C ILE A 337 -9.29 0.78 -14.12
N ARG A 338 -9.04 1.27 -12.90
CA ARG A 338 -8.62 2.66 -12.66
C ARG A 338 -7.28 2.97 -13.32
N GLY A 339 -6.32 2.06 -13.21
CA GLY A 339 -5.03 2.19 -13.90
C GLY A 339 -5.19 2.29 -15.42
N THR A 340 -6.10 1.52 -16.01
CA THR A 340 -6.40 1.57 -17.44
C THR A 340 -7.11 2.87 -17.83
N ILE A 341 -8.09 3.34 -17.05
CA ILE A 341 -8.75 4.63 -17.27
C ILE A 341 -7.71 5.75 -17.21
N LEU A 342 -6.83 5.76 -16.20
CA LEU A 342 -5.77 6.75 -16.09
C LEU A 342 -4.88 6.79 -17.34
N GLN A 343 -4.47 5.64 -17.85
CA GLN A 343 -3.60 5.57 -19.03
C GLN A 343 -4.30 6.02 -20.32
N LEU A 344 -5.57 5.68 -20.51
CA LEU A 344 -6.30 5.97 -21.75
C LEU A 344 -6.89 7.38 -21.81
N PHE A 345 -7.23 7.97 -20.66
CA PHE A 345 -7.87 9.29 -20.58
C PHE A 345 -6.88 10.41 -20.28
N THR A 346 -5.61 10.10 -20.04
CA THR A 346 -4.59 11.11 -19.72
C THR A 346 -3.59 11.23 -20.86
N PRO A 347 -3.42 12.43 -21.46
CA PRO A 347 -2.36 12.70 -22.44
C PRO A 347 -0.98 12.41 -21.86
N ASP A 348 -0.02 12.07 -22.73
CA ASP A 348 1.34 11.67 -22.31
C ASP A 348 2.03 12.74 -21.45
N GLU A 349 1.85 14.02 -21.78
CA GLU A 349 2.43 15.15 -21.05
C GLU A 349 1.88 15.30 -19.63
N MET A 350 0.64 14.82 -19.39
CA MET A 350 -0.05 14.94 -18.10
C MET A 350 0.03 13.67 -17.25
N ARG A 351 0.48 12.53 -17.81
CA ARG A 351 0.47 11.21 -17.11
C ARG A 351 1.19 11.26 -15.76
N GLY A 352 2.36 11.87 -15.70
CA GLY A 352 3.11 11.99 -14.45
C GLY A 352 2.39 12.82 -13.40
N ARG A 353 1.76 13.93 -13.80
CA ARG A 353 1.00 14.84 -12.92
C ARG A 353 -0.24 14.14 -12.36
N VAL A 354 -1.01 13.46 -13.23
CA VAL A 354 -2.22 12.72 -12.84
C VAL A 354 -1.88 11.49 -11.99
N ALA A 355 -0.79 10.76 -12.31
CA ALA A 355 -0.33 9.63 -11.50
C ALA A 355 0.09 10.06 -10.08
N SER A 356 0.72 11.23 -9.93
CA SER A 356 1.05 11.79 -8.62
C SER A 356 -0.21 12.12 -7.82
N VAL A 357 -1.21 12.72 -8.44
CA VAL A 357 -2.52 12.99 -7.81
C VAL A 357 -3.17 11.67 -7.36
N ASN A 358 -3.22 10.65 -8.23
CA ASN A 358 -3.74 9.33 -7.89
C ASN A 358 -3.01 8.69 -6.69
N SER A 359 -1.68 8.81 -6.64
CA SER A 359 -0.90 8.28 -5.51
C SER A 359 -1.21 8.98 -4.18
N ILE A 360 -1.44 10.30 -4.21
CA ILE A 360 -1.87 11.07 -3.04
C ILE A 360 -3.26 10.59 -2.59
N PHE A 361 -4.21 10.43 -3.51
CA PHE A 361 -5.56 9.95 -3.20
C PHE A 361 -5.52 8.57 -2.54
N ILE A 362 -4.79 7.61 -3.13
CA ILE A 362 -4.66 6.24 -2.59
C ILE A 362 -3.98 6.25 -1.22
N GLY A 363 -2.83 6.93 -1.08
CA GLY A 363 -2.09 6.98 0.17
C GLY A 363 -2.90 7.62 1.30
N SER A 364 -3.55 8.75 0.99
CA SER A 364 -4.38 9.47 1.98
C SER A 364 -5.60 8.66 2.38
N SER A 365 -6.31 8.02 1.44
CA SER A 365 -7.51 7.25 1.76
C SER A 365 -7.24 6.02 2.62
N ASN A 366 -6.13 5.33 2.43
CA ASN A 366 -5.76 4.18 3.25
C ASN A 366 -5.53 4.59 4.72
N GLU A 367 -4.68 5.60 4.95
CA GLU A 367 -4.28 5.99 6.29
C GLU A 367 -5.38 6.81 7.01
N LEU A 368 -6.08 7.69 6.29
CA LEU A 368 -7.25 8.38 6.85
C LEU A 368 -8.40 7.41 7.13
N GLY A 369 -8.56 6.36 6.31
CA GLY A 369 -9.53 5.30 6.54
C GLY A 369 -9.19 4.48 7.78
N ALA A 370 -7.90 4.25 8.05
CA ALA A 370 -7.47 3.62 9.30
C ALA A 370 -7.85 4.49 10.52
N PHE A 371 -7.64 5.81 10.43
CA PHE A 371 -8.02 6.74 11.48
C PHE A 371 -9.55 6.81 11.67
N GLU A 372 -10.31 6.94 10.56
CA GLU A 372 -11.77 6.92 10.56
C GLU A 372 -12.31 5.65 11.24
N SER A 373 -11.79 4.48 10.85
CA SER A 373 -12.17 3.19 11.43
C SER A 373 -11.86 3.11 12.93
N GLY A 374 -10.76 3.70 13.39
CA GLY A 374 -10.43 3.78 14.81
C GLY A 374 -11.42 4.65 15.59
N VAL A 375 -11.79 5.82 15.05
CA VAL A 375 -12.75 6.74 15.64
C VAL A 375 -14.15 6.11 15.68
N THR A 376 -14.63 5.57 14.57
CA THR A 376 -15.95 4.94 14.49
C THR A 376 -16.05 3.71 15.38
N ALA A 377 -14.97 2.88 15.45
CA ALA A 377 -14.92 1.74 16.35
C ALA A 377 -14.95 2.17 17.82
N LYS A 378 -14.33 3.28 18.18
CA LYS A 378 -14.40 3.84 19.55
C LYS A 378 -15.81 4.34 19.91
N LEU A 379 -16.52 4.95 18.96
CA LEU A 379 -17.83 5.55 19.17
C LEU A 379 -18.97 4.55 19.17
N MET A 380 -18.99 3.61 18.23
CA MET A 380 -20.12 2.69 18.03
C MET A 380 -19.78 1.21 18.25
N GLY A 381 -18.52 0.90 18.60
CA GLY A 381 -18.01 -0.46 18.73
C GLY A 381 -17.43 -1.03 17.44
N LEU A 382 -16.59 -2.07 17.58
CA LEU A 382 -15.81 -2.63 16.50
C LEU A 382 -16.65 -3.18 15.34
N VAL A 383 -17.59 -4.08 15.63
CA VAL A 383 -18.42 -4.74 14.59
C VAL A 383 -19.33 -3.73 13.90
N PRO A 384 -20.09 -2.87 14.61
CA PRO A 384 -20.91 -1.84 13.98
C PRO A 384 -20.09 -0.87 13.11
N SER A 385 -18.86 -0.50 13.49
CA SER A 385 -18.02 0.40 12.69
C SER A 385 -17.64 -0.21 11.34
N VAL A 386 -17.29 -1.50 11.29
CA VAL A 386 -16.95 -2.16 10.03
C VAL A 386 -18.19 -2.38 9.16
N ILE A 387 -19.37 -2.68 9.77
CA ILE A 387 -20.64 -2.73 9.04
C ILE A 387 -20.97 -1.35 8.47
N PHE A 388 -20.82 -0.29 9.25
CA PHE A 388 -21.00 1.09 8.81
C PHE A 388 -20.09 1.41 7.63
N GLY A 389 -18.81 1.09 7.70
CA GLY A 389 -17.86 1.30 6.61
C GLY A 389 -18.22 0.57 5.33
N GLY A 390 -18.63 -0.71 5.43
CA GLY A 390 -19.12 -1.47 4.28
C GLY A 390 -20.43 -0.89 3.70
N ALA A 391 -21.37 -0.46 4.56
CA ALA A 391 -22.60 0.18 4.13
C ALA A 391 -22.33 1.54 3.44
N MET A 392 -21.42 2.36 3.98
CA MET A 392 -20.99 3.62 3.35
C MET A 392 -20.34 3.38 1.99
N THR A 393 -19.56 2.31 1.84
CA THR A 393 -19.02 1.91 0.52
C THR A 393 -20.16 1.65 -0.48
N LEU A 394 -21.24 0.97 -0.08
CA LEU A 394 -22.41 0.75 -0.95
C LEU A 394 -23.14 2.05 -1.27
N VAL A 395 -23.26 2.97 -0.31
CA VAL A 395 -23.80 4.32 -0.54
C VAL A 395 -22.97 5.08 -1.56
N VAL A 396 -21.63 5.05 -1.42
CA VAL A 396 -20.71 5.70 -2.38
C VAL A 396 -20.89 5.14 -3.79
N VAL A 397 -21.02 3.81 -3.93
CA VAL A 397 -21.31 3.16 -5.23
C VAL A 397 -22.62 3.69 -5.82
N PHE A 398 -23.68 3.74 -5.03
CA PHE A 398 -24.99 4.21 -5.49
C PHE A 398 -24.97 5.69 -5.90
N VAL A 399 -24.38 6.54 -5.07
CA VAL A 399 -24.28 7.98 -5.33
C VAL A 399 -23.42 8.25 -6.57
N THR A 400 -22.24 7.63 -6.67
CA THR A 400 -21.36 7.80 -7.82
C THR A 400 -22.03 7.28 -9.09
N GLY A 401 -22.74 6.16 -9.03
CA GLY A 401 -23.48 5.61 -10.19
C GLY A 401 -24.58 6.52 -10.70
N LYS A 402 -25.27 7.27 -9.80
CA LYS A 402 -26.26 8.28 -10.19
C LYS A 402 -25.63 9.57 -10.72
N LEU A 403 -24.58 10.07 -10.07
CA LEU A 403 -23.96 11.35 -10.42
C LEU A 403 -23.08 11.24 -11.68
N ASN A 404 -22.40 10.09 -11.87
CA ASN A 404 -21.47 9.90 -12.98
C ASN A 404 -21.93 8.79 -13.94
N ARG A 405 -22.92 9.12 -14.76
CA ARG A 405 -23.45 8.22 -15.80
C ARG A 405 -22.42 7.88 -16.88
N SER A 406 -21.46 8.76 -17.13
CA SER A 406 -20.36 8.54 -18.09
C SER A 406 -19.51 7.35 -17.64
N LEU A 407 -19.11 7.32 -16.35
CA LEU A 407 -18.37 6.20 -15.78
C LEU A 407 -19.17 4.89 -15.80
N SER A 408 -20.44 4.92 -15.42
CA SER A 408 -21.27 3.70 -15.32
C SER A 408 -21.49 3.03 -16.69
N ARG A 409 -21.50 3.80 -17.79
CA ARG A 409 -21.68 3.32 -19.17
C ARG A 409 -20.35 3.14 -19.92
N LEU A 410 -19.22 3.33 -19.24
CA LEU A 410 -17.92 3.29 -19.86
C LEU A 410 -17.62 1.90 -20.44
N SER A 411 -17.24 1.88 -21.72
CA SER A 411 -16.63 0.74 -22.42
C SER A 411 -15.27 1.18 -22.94
N LEU A 412 -14.23 0.41 -22.64
CA LEU A 412 -12.89 0.70 -23.15
C LEU A 412 -12.65 0.07 -24.52
N LYS A 413 -13.57 -0.79 -25.00
CA LYS A 413 -13.44 -1.46 -26.30
C LYS A 413 -13.27 -0.49 -27.48
N ASP A 414 -13.92 0.68 -27.37
CA ASP A 414 -13.94 1.66 -28.46
C ASP A 414 -12.74 2.64 -28.40
N LYS A 415 -11.89 2.52 -27.36
CA LYS A 415 -10.70 3.36 -27.14
C LYS A 415 -9.37 2.60 -27.23
N MET A 416 -9.43 1.28 -27.37
CA MET A 416 -8.29 0.40 -27.67
C MET A 416 -8.24 0.05 -29.16
#